data_b7591021ae62a21bc19040369fd121ae
#
_entry.id   b7591021ae62a21bc19040369fd121ae
#
_cell.length_a   1.000
_cell.length_b   1.000
_cell.length_c   1.000
_cell.angle_alpha   90.00
_cell.angle_beta   90.00
_cell.angle_gamma   90.00
#
_symmetry.space_group_name_H-M   'P 1'
#
loop_
_entity.id
_entity.type
_entity.pdbx_description
1 polymer ?
#
loop_
_entity_poly.entity_id
_entity_poly.type
_entity_poly.pdbx_seq_one_letter_code
_entity_poly.pdbx_strand_id
1 'polypeptide(L)'
;MERDQKLTEEIIELSSRIGIDIIGFADPEWYIRYKEEHRPNNYLKNGQTVIIIGIYLYDIILDAWSRDQTTGKNFHYLDSILESRAHNLKDFLIKKGYNSKIISYSPGLFLKDSAALAGLGPIGKNNLFISKKFGSQVRLRAIVTEALLLTGIPIENSEYCKDCNICFSKCPAEALTDDGYNRQACESYCLSNLSKLSDYTSIWCNICIEACPHSKKSELSNIKGHFD
;
A
#
# COMPACT_ATOMS: atom_id res chain seq x y z
N MET A 1 -28.22 -8.94 3.32
CA MET A 1 -27.70 -9.79 2.21
C MET A 1 -26.49 -10.54 2.73
N GLU A 2 -26.36 -11.80 2.36
CA GLU A 2 -25.19 -12.63 2.73
C GLU A 2 -23.99 -12.30 1.84
N ARG A 3 -22.79 -12.28 2.41
CA ARG A 3 -21.55 -12.01 1.68
C ARG A 3 -21.19 -13.21 0.81
N ASP A 4 -20.79 -12.96 -0.45
CA ASP A 4 -20.51 -13.97 -1.45
C ASP A 4 -19.11 -14.58 -1.26
N GLN A 5 -19.05 -15.74 -0.60
CA GLN A 5 -17.81 -16.47 -0.38
C GLN A 5 -17.21 -16.96 -1.71
N LYS A 6 -18.03 -17.54 -2.60
CA LYS A 6 -17.54 -18.11 -3.86
C LYS A 6 -16.88 -17.04 -4.74
N LEU A 7 -17.54 -15.90 -4.90
CA LEU A 7 -16.98 -14.77 -5.66
C LEU A 7 -15.69 -14.24 -5.01
N THR A 8 -15.64 -14.21 -3.67
CA THR A 8 -14.42 -13.80 -2.94
C THR A 8 -13.27 -14.73 -3.25
N GLU A 9 -13.49 -16.05 -3.25
CA GLU A 9 -12.46 -17.05 -3.59
C GLU A 9 -12.01 -16.91 -5.06
N GLU A 10 -12.93 -16.72 -6.01
CA GLU A 10 -12.60 -16.49 -7.43
C GLU A 10 -11.70 -15.26 -7.62
N ILE A 11 -11.95 -14.18 -6.86
CA ILE A 11 -11.13 -12.95 -6.90
C ILE A 11 -9.75 -13.20 -6.32
N ILE A 12 -9.63 -13.94 -5.23
CA ILE A 12 -8.35 -14.31 -4.61
C ILE A 12 -7.52 -15.15 -5.60
N GLU A 13 -8.11 -16.16 -6.23
CA GLU A 13 -7.43 -16.96 -7.23
C GLU A 13 -6.98 -16.15 -8.44
N LEU A 14 -7.84 -15.27 -8.96
CA LEU A 14 -7.48 -14.37 -10.05
C LEU A 14 -6.32 -13.45 -9.65
N SER A 15 -6.36 -12.88 -8.43
CA SER A 15 -5.32 -11.99 -7.94
C SER A 15 -3.95 -12.68 -7.93
N SER A 16 -3.89 -13.93 -7.46
CA SER A 16 -2.68 -14.73 -7.48
C SER A 16 -2.15 -14.97 -8.90
N ARG A 17 -3.04 -15.32 -9.83
CA ARG A 17 -2.67 -15.59 -11.24
C ARG A 17 -2.12 -14.36 -11.97
N ILE A 18 -2.60 -13.17 -11.62
CA ILE A 18 -2.13 -11.91 -12.22
C ILE A 18 -0.98 -11.27 -11.45
N GLY A 19 -0.43 -11.97 -10.44
CA GLY A 19 0.78 -11.58 -9.72
C GLY A 19 0.56 -10.52 -8.63
N ILE A 20 -0.64 -10.42 -8.05
CA ILE A 20 -0.89 -9.64 -6.84
C ILE A 20 -0.38 -10.45 -5.64
N ASP A 21 0.50 -9.85 -4.84
CA ASP A 21 1.16 -10.55 -3.72
C ASP A 21 0.34 -10.59 -2.45
N ILE A 22 -0.50 -9.58 -2.24
CA ILE A 22 -1.46 -9.51 -1.14
C ILE A 22 -2.79 -8.97 -1.63
N ILE A 23 -3.88 -9.51 -1.09
CA ILE A 23 -5.24 -9.02 -1.32
C ILE A 23 -6.03 -9.14 -0.02
N GLY A 24 -6.90 -8.16 0.23
CA GLY A 24 -7.83 -8.17 1.36
C GLY A 24 -9.05 -7.31 1.07
N PHE A 25 -10.05 -7.46 1.92
CA PHE A 25 -11.38 -6.89 1.71
C PHE A 25 -11.83 -6.18 2.99
N ALA A 26 -12.19 -4.90 2.88
CA ALA A 26 -12.67 -4.10 3.98
C ALA A 26 -14.15 -3.71 3.77
N ASP A 27 -14.89 -3.63 4.88
CA ASP A 27 -16.24 -3.11 4.87
C ASP A 27 -16.22 -1.58 4.76
N PRO A 28 -17.00 -0.96 3.84
CA PRO A 28 -17.12 0.48 3.75
C PRO A 28 -17.57 1.16 5.05
N GLU A 29 -18.29 0.48 5.93
CA GLU A 29 -18.73 1.02 7.22
C GLU A 29 -17.57 1.38 8.14
N TRP A 30 -16.41 0.69 8.04
CA TRP A 30 -15.20 1.02 8.81
C TRP A 30 -14.61 2.40 8.49
N TYR A 31 -15.02 3.00 7.35
CA TYR A 31 -14.51 4.29 6.88
C TYR A 31 -15.28 5.50 7.42
N ILE A 32 -16.33 5.30 8.22
CA ILE A 32 -17.14 6.40 8.77
C ILE A 32 -16.33 7.41 9.59
N ARG A 33 -15.22 6.97 10.19
CA ARG A 33 -14.29 7.80 10.97
C ARG A 33 -13.47 8.79 10.14
N TYR A 34 -13.38 8.61 8.83
CA TYR A 34 -12.65 9.51 7.93
C TYR A 34 -13.57 10.59 7.36
N LYS A 35 -12.97 11.67 6.86
CA LYS A 35 -13.70 12.69 6.11
C LYS A 35 -14.37 12.08 4.88
N GLU A 36 -15.48 12.67 4.44
CA GLU A 36 -16.29 12.17 3.34
C GLU A 36 -15.47 11.91 2.06
N GLU A 37 -14.56 12.82 1.71
CA GLU A 37 -13.66 12.69 0.56
C GLU A 37 -12.77 11.43 0.57
N HIS A 38 -12.58 10.80 1.74
CA HIS A 38 -11.79 9.58 1.95
C HIS A 38 -12.67 8.34 2.24
N ARG A 39 -13.99 8.44 1.99
CA ARG A 39 -14.91 7.31 2.17
C ARG A 39 -15.19 6.60 0.86
N PRO A 40 -15.33 5.27 0.84
CA PRO A 40 -15.60 4.50 -0.37
C PRO A 40 -16.82 4.97 -1.14
N ASN A 41 -17.89 5.35 -0.43
CA ASN A 41 -19.16 5.76 -1.03
C ASN A 41 -19.12 7.10 -1.77
N ASN A 42 -18.07 7.92 -1.53
CA ASN A 42 -17.79 9.11 -2.33
C ASN A 42 -17.29 8.75 -3.74
N TYR A 43 -16.73 7.58 -3.92
CA TYR A 43 -16.19 7.09 -5.19
C TYR A 43 -17.18 6.19 -5.94
N LEU A 44 -17.92 5.35 -5.22
CA LEU A 44 -18.95 4.47 -5.74
C LEU A 44 -20.11 4.42 -4.74
N LYS A 45 -21.22 5.08 -5.06
CA LYS A 45 -22.35 5.32 -4.15
C LYS A 45 -22.87 4.05 -3.48
N ASN A 46 -22.97 2.96 -4.24
CA ASN A 46 -23.47 1.67 -3.77
C ASN A 46 -22.33 0.68 -3.45
N GLY A 47 -21.12 1.19 -3.21
CA GLY A 47 -19.96 0.34 -2.88
C GLY A 47 -20.22 -0.48 -1.62
N GLN A 48 -20.04 -1.80 -1.71
CA GLN A 48 -20.29 -2.77 -0.64
C GLN A 48 -18.99 -3.36 -0.08
N THR A 49 -17.90 -3.26 -0.85
CA THR A 49 -16.59 -3.78 -0.43
C THR A 49 -15.47 -2.90 -0.98
N VAL A 50 -14.46 -2.67 -0.17
CA VAL A 50 -13.18 -2.10 -0.58
C VAL A 50 -12.18 -3.23 -0.71
N ILE A 51 -11.67 -3.45 -1.92
CA ILE A 51 -10.62 -4.44 -2.19
C ILE A 51 -9.28 -3.71 -2.11
N ILE A 52 -8.39 -4.18 -1.25
CA ILE A 52 -7.01 -3.70 -1.15
C ILE A 52 -6.10 -4.72 -1.78
N ILE A 53 -5.31 -4.30 -2.73
CA ILE A 53 -4.31 -5.12 -3.38
C ILE A 53 -2.91 -4.55 -3.18
N GLY A 54 -1.90 -5.40 -3.20
CA GLY A 54 -0.52 -4.96 -3.06
C GLY A 54 0.48 -5.83 -3.80
N ILE A 55 1.61 -5.19 -4.12
CA ILE A 55 2.79 -5.82 -4.70
C ILE A 55 3.95 -5.68 -3.73
N TYR A 56 4.72 -6.75 -3.56
CA TYR A 56 5.93 -6.76 -2.77
C TYR A 56 7.07 -6.01 -3.46
N LEU A 57 7.71 -5.13 -2.72
CA LEU A 57 8.94 -4.45 -3.09
C LEU A 57 10.12 -5.32 -2.64
N TYR A 58 10.52 -6.29 -3.44
CA TYR A 58 11.64 -7.18 -3.09
C TYR A 58 12.99 -6.47 -3.08
N ASP A 59 13.06 -5.30 -3.71
CA ASP A 59 14.16 -4.35 -3.61
C ASP A 59 13.61 -2.94 -3.53
N ILE A 60 14.24 -2.06 -2.74
CA ILE A 60 13.77 -0.69 -2.54
C ILE A 60 13.87 0.15 -3.81
N ILE A 61 14.72 -0.23 -4.75
CA ILE A 61 14.82 0.43 -6.06
C ILE A 61 13.48 0.39 -6.82
N LEU A 62 12.62 -0.58 -6.52
CA LEU A 62 11.29 -0.68 -7.10
C LEU A 62 10.34 0.43 -6.64
N ASP A 63 10.68 1.15 -5.57
CA ASP A 63 9.96 2.35 -5.14
C ASP A 63 10.46 3.63 -5.84
N ALA A 64 11.33 3.49 -6.82
CA ALA A 64 11.80 4.61 -7.63
C ALA A 64 10.64 5.28 -8.35
N TRP A 65 10.74 6.58 -8.46
CA TRP A 65 9.82 7.41 -9.23
C TRP A 65 10.59 8.26 -10.23
N SER A 66 9.95 8.53 -11.36
CA SER A 66 10.50 9.39 -12.40
C SER A 66 9.62 10.60 -12.61
N ARG A 67 10.25 11.71 -12.98
CA ARG A 67 9.55 12.92 -13.41
C ARG A 67 9.40 12.90 -14.92
N ASP A 68 8.17 12.91 -15.40
CA ASP A 68 7.85 13.08 -16.80
C ASP A 68 8.25 14.51 -17.24
N GLN A 69 9.12 14.60 -18.24
CA GLN A 69 9.68 15.88 -18.68
C GLN A 69 8.67 16.72 -19.47
N THR A 70 7.69 16.08 -20.09
CA THR A 70 6.67 16.75 -20.91
C THR A 70 5.58 17.33 -20.03
N THR A 71 5.08 16.52 -19.08
CA THR A 71 3.95 16.91 -18.21
C THR A 71 4.37 17.45 -16.86
N GLY A 72 5.63 17.25 -16.45
CA GLY A 72 6.15 17.57 -15.12
C GLY A 72 5.58 16.71 -14.00
N LYS A 73 4.78 15.67 -14.32
CA LYS A 73 4.15 14.78 -13.34
C LYS A 73 5.14 13.69 -12.91
N ASN A 74 5.06 13.35 -11.64
CA ASN A 74 5.80 12.21 -11.12
C ASN A 74 4.98 10.92 -11.32
N PHE A 75 5.66 9.84 -11.69
CA PHE A 75 5.05 8.52 -11.74
C PHE A 75 5.96 7.48 -11.10
N HIS A 76 5.36 6.52 -10.42
CA HIS A 76 6.04 5.35 -9.90
C HIS A 76 5.81 4.18 -10.84
N TYR A 77 6.87 3.52 -11.23
CA TYR A 77 6.79 2.40 -12.17
C TYR A 77 5.86 1.28 -11.68
N LEU A 78 6.00 0.90 -10.40
CA LEU A 78 5.14 -0.12 -9.81
C LEU A 78 3.66 0.29 -9.67
N ASP A 79 3.36 1.59 -9.62
CA ASP A 79 1.96 2.04 -9.63
C ASP A 79 1.29 1.68 -10.94
N SER A 80 1.99 1.80 -12.07
CA SER A 80 1.46 1.44 -13.38
C SER A 80 1.20 -0.06 -13.50
N ILE A 81 2.10 -0.89 -12.96
CA ILE A 81 1.91 -2.35 -12.91
C ILE A 81 0.71 -2.69 -12.04
N LEU A 82 0.64 -2.12 -10.83
CA LEU A 82 -0.43 -2.39 -9.88
C LEU A 82 -1.78 -1.89 -10.39
N GLU A 83 -1.81 -0.76 -11.10
CA GLU A 83 -3.01 -0.24 -11.76
C GLU A 83 -3.49 -1.16 -12.88
N SER A 84 -2.59 -1.68 -13.72
CA SER A 84 -2.92 -2.68 -14.74
C SER A 84 -3.56 -3.93 -14.12
N ARG A 85 -3.00 -4.43 -13.00
CA ARG A 85 -3.57 -5.57 -12.26
C ARG A 85 -4.93 -5.22 -11.63
N ALA A 86 -5.10 -4.00 -11.13
CA ALA A 86 -6.38 -3.51 -10.63
C ALA A 86 -7.45 -3.47 -11.74
N HIS A 87 -7.08 -3.11 -12.97
CA HIS A 87 -7.98 -3.17 -14.12
C HIS A 87 -8.44 -4.59 -14.42
N ASN A 88 -7.57 -5.59 -14.35
CA ASN A 88 -7.97 -6.99 -14.55
C ASN A 88 -9.04 -7.44 -13.53
N LEU A 89 -8.87 -7.08 -12.24
CA LEU A 89 -9.87 -7.37 -11.20
C LEU A 89 -11.17 -6.60 -11.43
N LYS A 90 -11.08 -5.32 -11.76
CA LYS A 90 -12.25 -4.49 -12.07
C LYS A 90 -13.04 -5.07 -13.24
N ASP A 91 -12.37 -5.44 -14.34
CA ASP A 91 -13.02 -5.97 -15.53
C ASP A 91 -13.68 -7.34 -15.24
N PHE A 92 -13.04 -8.17 -14.41
CA PHE A 92 -13.65 -9.40 -13.92
C PHE A 92 -14.94 -9.13 -13.16
N LEU A 93 -14.93 -8.18 -12.21
CA LEU A 93 -16.11 -7.80 -11.43
C LEU A 93 -17.23 -7.25 -12.31
N ILE A 94 -16.90 -6.39 -13.28
CA ILE A 94 -17.88 -5.86 -14.24
C ILE A 94 -18.52 -6.99 -15.06
N LYS A 95 -17.73 -7.97 -15.53
CA LYS A 95 -18.24 -9.16 -16.23
C LYS A 95 -19.16 -10.01 -15.35
N LYS A 96 -18.97 -9.99 -14.04
CA LYS A 96 -19.88 -10.65 -13.06
C LYS A 96 -21.12 -9.80 -12.72
N GLY A 97 -21.25 -8.59 -13.28
CA GLY A 97 -22.40 -7.69 -13.10
C GLY A 97 -22.25 -6.66 -11.98
N TYR A 98 -21.05 -6.50 -11.40
CA TYR A 98 -20.80 -5.56 -10.32
C TYR A 98 -20.03 -4.34 -10.79
N ASN A 99 -20.60 -3.13 -10.62
CA ASN A 99 -19.82 -1.91 -10.84
C ASN A 99 -18.63 -1.87 -9.90
N SER A 100 -17.52 -1.37 -10.42
CA SER A 100 -16.27 -1.29 -9.66
C SER A 100 -15.44 -0.11 -10.12
N LYS A 101 -14.76 0.55 -9.17
CA LYS A 101 -13.95 1.74 -9.44
C LYS A 101 -12.58 1.60 -8.79
N ILE A 102 -11.53 1.75 -9.58
CA ILE A 102 -10.16 1.87 -9.07
C ILE A 102 -10.02 3.27 -8.46
N ILE A 103 -9.43 3.35 -7.27
CA ILE A 103 -9.33 4.60 -6.53
C ILE A 103 -7.98 5.26 -6.79
N SER A 104 -8.01 6.55 -7.15
CA SER A 104 -6.81 7.38 -7.28
C SER A 104 -6.13 7.59 -5.92
N TYR A 105 -4.84 7.95 -5.94
CA TYR A 105 -4.11 8.23 -4.70
C TYR A 105 -4.53 9.56 -4.04
N SER A 106 -5.02 10.51 -4.81
CA SER A 106 -5.43 11.83 -4.29
C SER A 106 -6.82 12.22 -4.83
N PRO A 107 -7.75 12.61 -3.96
CA PRO A 107 -7.71 12.54 -2.51
C PRO A 107 -7.64 11.10 -1.99
N GLY A 108 -8.23 10.12 -2.67
CA GLY A 108 -8.13 8.69 -2.43
C GLY A 108 -8.60 8.20 -1.07
N LEU A 109 -8.48 6.90 -0.87
CA LEU A 109 -8.58 6.27 0.44
C LEU A 109 -7.19 6.25 1.11
N PHE A 110 -7.12 6.27 2.44
CA PHE A 110 -5.88 6.05 3.17
C PHE A 110 -5.47 4.57 3.05
N LEU A 111 -4.60 4.25 2.08
CA LEU A 111 -4.32 2.87 1.67
C LEU A 111 -3.76 1.99 2.79
N LYS A 112 -2.85 2.52 3.62
CA LYS A 112 -2.30 1.79 4.77
C LYS A 112 -3.37 1.47 5.81
N ASP A 113 -4.26 2.44 6.09
CA ASP A 113 -5.40 2.26 6.97
C ASP A 113 -6.39 1.25 6.37
N SER A 114 -6.64 1.37 5.06
CA SER A 114 -7.50 0.42 4.33
C SER A 114 -6.97 -1.00 4.40
N ALA A 115 -5.65 -1.20 4.34
CA ALA A 115 -5.04 -2.52 4.50
C ALA A 115 -5.22 -3.07 5.93
N ALA A 116 -5.13 -2.20 6.95
CA ALA A 116 -5.41 -2.59 8.33
C ALA A 116 -6.90 -2.91 8.55
N LEU A 117 -7.80 -2.13 7.96
CA LEU A 117 -9.25 -2.40 7.96
C LEU A 117 -9.60 -3.70 7.24
N ALA A 118 -8.85 -4.08 6.22
CA ALA A 118 -9.01 -5.35 5.52
C ALA A 118 -8.39 -6.55 6.26
N GLY A 119 -7.80 -6.35 7.45
CA GLY A 119 -7.18 -7.41 8.23
C GLY A 119 -5.85 -7.93 7.68
N LEU A 120 -5.19 -7.19 6.78
CA LEU A 120 -3.94 -7.61 6.13
C LEU A 120 -2.71 -7.44 7.03
N GLY A 121 -2.78 -6.57 8.02
CA GLY A 121 -1.73 -6.27 8.98
C GLY A 121 -1.90 -4.91 9.63
N PRO A 122 -1.16 -4.62 10.70
CA PRO A 122 -1.26 -3.35 11.43
C PRO A 122 -0.48 -2.22 10.76
N ILE A 123 -0.70 -1.00 11.25
CA ILE A 123 0.19 0.14 11.01
C ILE A 123 1.28 0.13 12.09
N GLY A 124 2.53 0.17 11.67
CA GLY A 124 3.68 0.21 12.57
C GLY A 124 4.01 1.60 13.11
N LYS A 125 4.94 1.65 14.08
CA LYS A 125 5.49 2.91 14.62
C LYS A 125 6.17 3.79 13.55
N ASN A 126 6.63 3.19 12.44
CA ASN A 126 7.12 3.93 11.27
C ASN A 126 6.01 4.56 10.42
N ASN A 127 4.76 4.52 10.91
CA ASN A 127 3.58 5.02 10.23
C ASN A 127 3.30 4.35 8.87
N LEU A 128 3.80 3.14 8.64
CA LEU A 128 3.56 2.34 7.44
C LEU A 128 2.76 1.08 7.78
N PHE A 129 2.03 0.57 6.80
CA PHE A 129 1.41 -0.75 6.87
C PHE A 129 2.49 -1.83 7.00
N ILE A 130 2.29 -2.81 7.87
CA ILE A 130 3.20 -3.96 8.06
C ILE A 130 2.47 -5.24 7.67
N SER A 131 2.79 -5.77 6.50
CA SER A 131 2.34 -7.10 6.08
C SER A 131 3.06 -8.20 6.87
N LYS A 132 2.34 -9.23 7.29
CA LYS A 132 2.94 -10.41 7.94
C LYS A 132 4.03 -11.07 7.09
N LYS A 133 3.86 -11.06 5.76
CA LYS A 133 4.76 -11.75 4.82
C LYS A 133 5.91 -10.88 4.34
N PHE A 134 5.69 -9.56 4.19
CA PHE A 134 6.60 -8.66 3.48
C PHE A 134 7.02 -7.41 4.29
N GLY A 135 6.62 -7.32 5.56
CA GLY A 135 6.86 -6.12 6.36
C GLY A 135 6.22 -4.88 5.73
N SER A 136 6.94 -3.75 5.74
CA SER A 136 6.47 -2.50 5.15
C SER A 136 6.84 -2.34 3.66
N GLN A 137 7.41 -3.36 3.04
CA GLN A 137 7.86 -3.33 1.63
C GLN A 137 6.72 -3.71 0.68
N VAL A 138 5.61 -2.97 0.73
CA VAL A 138 4.44 -3.25 -0.09
C VAL A 138 3.89 -1.95 -0.69
N ARG A 139 3.68 -1.95 -2.00
CA ARG A 139 2.93 -0.92 -2.70
C ARG A 139 1.45 -1.32 -2.76
N LEU A 140 0.55 -0.40 -2.39
CA LEU A 140 -0.87 -0.68 -2.24
C LEU A 140 -1.73 0.06 -3.26
N ARG A 141 -2.88 -0.53 -3.62
CA ARG A 141 -3.94 0.08 -4.42
C ARG A 141 -5.31 -0.35 -3.88
N ALA A 142 -6.33 0.47 -4.12
CA ALA A 142 -7.70 0.16 -3.71
C ALA A 142 -8.66 0.16 -4.89
N ILE A 143 -9.66 -0.73 -4.80
CA ILE A 143 -10.81 -0.82 -5.70
C ILE A 143 -12.06 -0.82 -4.82
N VAL A 144 -13.05 0.01 -5.14
CA VAL A 144 -14.38 -0.07 -4.52
C VAL A 144 -15.32 -0.81 -5.46
N THR A 145 -16.10 -1.76 -4.96
CA THR A 145 -17.04 -2.56 -5.75
C THR A 145 -18.41 -2.68 -5.09
N GLU A 146 -19.46 -2.85 -5.92
CA GLU A 146 -20.82 -3.18 -5.46
C GLU A 146 -20.95 -4.67 -5.09
N ALA A 147 -19.95 -5.51 -5.38
CA ALA A 147 -19.95 -6.90 -4.93
C ALA A 147 -19.84 -6.97 -3.41
N LEU A 148 -20.71 -7.76 -2.78
CA LEU A 148 -20.74 -7.98 -1.34
C LEU A 148 -19.84 -9.16 -0.98
N LEU A 149 -18.51 -8.90 -0.87
CA LEU A 149 -17.49 -9.91 -0.63
C LEU A 149 -17.27 -10.17 0.88
N LEU A 150 -16.67 -11.31 1.23
CA LEU A 150 -16.22 -11.56 2.59
C LEU A 150 -15.15 -10.54 3.00
N THR A 151 -15.30 -9.91 4.15
CA THR A 151 -14.36 -8.91 4.66
C THR A 151 -13.47 -9.46 5.76
N GLY A 152 -12.27 -8.93 5.86
CA GLY A 152 -11.37 -9.20 6.97
C GLY A 152 -11.84 -8.56 8.27
N ILE A 153 -11.12 -8.87 9.35
CA ILE A 153 -11.33 -8.25 10.66
C ILE A 153 -10.28 -7.13 10.81
N PRO A 154 -10.69 -5.87 11.11
CA PRO A 154 -9.77 -4.77 11.29
C PRO A 154 -8.70 -5.05 12.35
N ILE A 155 -7.47 -4.63 12.07
CA ILE A 155 -6.35 -4.72 12.99
C ILE A 155 -5.98 -3.30 13.44
N GLU A 156 -6.22 -2.99 14.71
CA GLU A 156 -6.00 -1.64 15.25
C GLU A 156 -4.60 -1.46 15.84
N ASN A 157 -4.04 -2.50 16.46
CA ASN A 157 -2.78 -2.43 17.18
C ASN A 157 -1.72 -3.32 16.55
N SER A 158 -0.47 -2.87 16.60
CA SER A 158 0.68 -3.61 16.11
C SER A 158 1.42 -4.33 17.22
N GLU A 159 1.23 -5.64 17.31
CA GLU A 159 2.03 -6.49 18.19
C GLU A 159 3.52 -6.50 17.78
N TYR A 160 3.81 -6.23 16.51
CA TYR A 160 5.19 -6.18 16.00
C TYR A 160 6.01 -5.03 16.59
N CYS A 161 5.36 -3.96 17.04
CA CYS A 161 6.02 -2.73 17.49
C CYS A 161 6.01 -2.53 19.00
N LYS A 162 5.47 -3.48 19.80
CA LYS A 162 5.24 -3.32 21.23
C LYS A 162 6.48 -2.83 21.98
N ASP A 163 7.62 -3.51 21.81
CA ASP A 163 8.87 -3.21 22.51
C ASP A 163 9.99 -2.76 21.55
N CYS A 164 9.62 -2.25 20.35
CA CYS A 164 10.56 -1.90 19.30
C CYS A 164 10.50 -0.41 18.97
N ASN A 165 11.65 0.26 18.98
CA ASN A 165 11.81 1.68 18.60
C ASN A 165 12.95 1.86 17.55
N ILE A 166 13.30 0.80 16.81
CA ILE A 166 14.42 0.85 15.86
C ILE A 166 14.19 1.92 14.79
N CYS A 167 12.97 2.02 14.25
CA CYS A 167 12.66 3.03 13.24
C CYS A 167 12.78 4.47 13.77
N PHE A 168 12.52 4.70 15.07
CA PHE A 168 12.72 6.01 15.70
C PHE A 168 14.20 6.38 15.74
N SER A 169 15.03 5.48 16.29
CA SER A 169 16.47 5.73 16.43
C SER A 169 17.21 5.82 15.09
N LYS A 170 16.62 5.28 14.02
CA LYS A 170 17.23 5.30 12.68
C LYS A 170 16.68 6.39 11.77
N CYS A 171 15.60 7.07 12.17
CA CYS A 171 14.99 8.13 11.34
C CYS A 171 15.90 9.35 11.26
N PRO A 172 16.50 9.67 10.10
CA PRO A 172 17.41 10.82 9.99
C PRO A 172 16.71 12.18 10.03
N ALA A 173 15.38 12.16 9.87
CA ALA A 173 14.52 13.34 9.97
C ALA A 173 13.95 13.55 11.38
N GLU A 174 14.22 12.63 12.32
CA GLU A 174 13.60 12.61 13.65
C GLU A 174 12.05 12.74 13.60
N ALA A 175 11.47 12.25 12.50
CA ALA A 175 10.06 12.40 12.20
C ALA A 175 9.16 11.37 12.89
N LEU A 176 9.76 10.39 13.56
CA LEU A 176 9.07 9.29 14.25
C LEU A 176 9.38 9.37 15.74
N THR A 177 8.35 9.60 16.56
CA THR A 177 8.45 9.72 18.01
C THR A 177 7.30 8.98 18.69
N ASP A 178 7.35 8.90 20.02
CA ASP A 178 6.24 8.35 20.82
C ASP A 178 4.96 9.19 20.68
N ASP A 179 5.09 10.49 20.39
CA ASP A 179 3.96 11.41 20.13
C ASP A 179 3.35 11.22 18.72
N GLY A 180 3.98 10.43 17.86
CA GLY A 180 3.50 10.08 16.52
C GLY A 180 4.44 10.44 15.37
N TYR A 181 3.86 10.62 14.18
CA TYR A 181 4.58 10.88 12.94
C TYR A 181 4.48 12.34 12.49
N ASN A 182 5.63 13.00 12.40
CA ASN A 182 5.75 14.34 11.84
C ASN A 182 5.98 14.26 10.32
N ARG A 183 4.88 14.36 9.56
CA ARG A 183 4.89 14.30 8.09
C ARG A 183 5.78 15.38 7.48
N GLN A 184 5.71 16.62 7.98
CA GLN A 184 6.46 17.75 7.41
C GLN A 184 7.98 17.54 7.55
N ALA A 185 8.46 17.09 8.70
CA ALA A 185 9.86 16.79 8.92
C ALA A 185 10.34 15.67 7.96
N CYS A 186 9.57 14.59 7.82
CA CYS A 186 9.88 13.49 6.91
C CYS A 186 9.95 13.96 5.46
N GLU A 187 8.93 14.66 4.97
CA GLU A 187 8.88 15.14 3.58
C GLU A 187 10.00 16.13 3.27
N SER A 188 10.30 17.07 4.19
CA SER A 188 11.41 18.02 4.02
C SER A 188 12.75 17.33 3.92
N TYR A 189 13.01 16.35 4.79
CA TYR A 189 14.23 15.54 4.73
C TYR A 189 14.30 14.76 3.41
N CYS A 190 13.23 14.08 3.02
CA CYS A 190 13.18 13.30 1.78
C CYS A 190 13.49 14.16 0.56
N LEU A 191 12.87 15.33 0.44
CA LEU A 191 13.09 16.24 -0.70
C LEU A 191 14.52 16.76 -0.76
N SER A 192 15.15 17.01 0.40
CA SER A 192 16.53 17.52 0.48
C SER A 192 17.57 16.41 0.27
N ASN A 193 17.20 15.13 0.44
CA ASN A 193 18.12 13.99 0.45
C ASN A 193 17.63 12.87 -0.50
N LEU A 194 17.11 13.23 -1.66
CA LEU A 194 16.70 12.23 -2.66
C LEU A 194 17.89 11.42 -3.15
N SER A 195 17.79 10.10 -3.11
CA SER A 195 18.75 9.23 -3.78
C SER A 195 18.47 9.24 -5.29
N LYS A 196 19.36 9.89 -6.05
CA LYS A 196 19.23 9.98 -7.51
C LYS A 196 19.78 8.73 -8.17
N LEU A 197 18.96 8.10 -9.02
CA LEU A 197 19.35 7.02 -9.91
C LEU A 197 19.71 7.55 -11.31
N SER A 198 19.13 8.68 -11.69
CA SER A 198 19.42 9.43 -12.91
C SER A 198 19.00 10.89 -12.74
N ASP A 199 19.13 11.70 -13.77
CA ASP A 199 18.67 13.11 -13.76
C ASP A 199 17.15 13.23 -13.50
N TYR A 200 16.38 12.21 -13.82
CA TYR A 200 14.91 12.22 -13.74
C TYR A 200 14.31 11.18 -12.83
N THR A 201 15.15 10.30 -12.25
CA THR A 201 14.68 9.17 -11.42
C THR A 201 15.31 9.23 -10.05
N SER A 202 14.46 9.13 -9.03
CA SER A 202 14.89 9.21 -7.63
C SER A 202 14.15 8.20 -6.77
N ILE A 203 14.71 7.94 -5.59
CA ILE A 203 14.08 7.14 -4.54
C ILE A 203 13.92 8.03 -3.31
N TRP A 204 12.78 7.92 -2.62
CA TRP A 204 12.53 8.55 -1.32
C TRP A 204 13.40 7.92 -0.23
N CYS A 205 13.56 8.62 0.90
CA CYS A 205 14.15 8.01 2.08
C CYS A 205 13.31 6.80 2.53
N ASN A 206 13.98 5.66 2.73
CA ASN A 206 13.37 4.38 3.10
C ASN A 206 14.05 3.74 4.33
N ILE A 207 14.88 4.50 5.05
CA ILE A 207 15.67 4.02 6.18
C ILE A 207 14.80 3.34 7.24
N CYS A 208 13.60 3.87 7.53
CA CYS A 208 12.68 3.26 8.49
C CYS A 208 12.08 1.92 7.99
N ILE A 209 12.03 1.69 6.68
CA ILE A 209 11.61 0.43 6.06
C ILE A 209 12.75 -0.58 6.18
N GLU A 210 13.96 -0.22 5.75
CA GLU A 210 15.13 -1.10 5.77
C GLU A 210 15.57 -1.48 7.18
N ALA A 211 15.43 -0.55 8.14
CA ALA A 211 15.75 -0.79 9.54
C ALA A 211 14.72 -1.66 10.25
N CYS A 212 13.51 -1.81 9.71
CA CYS A 212 12.44 -2.57 10.36
C CYS A 212 12.77 -4.07 10.37
N PRO A 213 12.77 -4.74 11.56
CA PRO A 213 13.05 -6.17 11.64
C PRO A 213 12.03 -7.05 10.89
N HIS A 214 10.84 -6.52 10.62
CA HIS A 214 9.77 -7.22 9.88
C HIS A 214 9.88 -7.00 8.36
N SER A 215 10.71 -6.07 7.90
CA SER A 215 11.00 -5.94 6.48
C SER A 215 11.94 -7.05 6.02
N LYS A 216 11.66 -7.64 4.86
CA LYS A 216 12.56 -8.62 4.27
C LYS A 216 13.79 -7.90 3.74
N LYS A 217 14.96 -8.44 4.06
CA LYS A 217 16.21 -7.97 3.43
C LYS A 217 16.22 -8.43 1.98
N SER A 218 16.59 -7.53 1.07
CA SER A 218 16.80 -7.89 -0.34
C SER A 218 17.88 -8.96 -0.45
N GLU A 219 17.57 -10.06 -1.12
CA GLU A 219 18.58 -11.08 -1.43
C GLU A 219 19.66 -10.53 -2.38
N LEU A 220 19.34 -9.48 -3.13
CA LEU A 220 20.28 -8.77 -4.01
C LEU A 220 21.38 -8.00 -3.26
N SER A 221 21.19 -7.69 -1.98
CA SER A 221 22.26 -7.09 -1.15
C SER A 221 23.47 -8.02 -0.98
N ASN A 222 23.28 -9.32 -1.19
CA ASN A 222 24.35 -10.33 -1.16
C ASN A 222 25.10 -10.49 -2.51
N ILE A 223 24.62 -9.84 -3.59
CA ILE A 223 25.22 -9.92 -4.94
C ILE A 223 26.23 -8.77 -5.20
N LYS A 224 26.42 -7.86 -4.25
CA LYS A 224 27.44 -6.80 -4.32
C LYS A 224 28.86 -7.39 -4.22
N GLY A 225 29.27 -8.16 -5.19
CA GLY A 225 30.60 -8.80 -5.25
C GLY A 225 30.93 -9.40 -6.60
N HIS A 226 30.07 -9.29 -7.61
CA HIS A 226 30.33 -9.95 -8.89
C HIS A 226 30.35 -9.03 -10.12
N PHE A 227 30.42 -7.71 -9.93
CA PHE A 227 30.48 -6.72 -11.01
C PHE A 227 31.61 -5.72 -10.78
N ASP A 228 32.80 -6.20 -10.32
CA ASP A 228 34.09 -5.49 -10.44
C ASP A 228 34.87 -6.05 -11.60
#